data_3f48855c11fb6dd95ee9a5558fb4afec
#
_entry.id   3f48855c11fb6dd95ee9a5558fb4afec
#
_cell.length_a   1.000
_cell.length_b   1.000
_cell.length_c   1.000
_cell.angle_alpha   90.00
_cell.angle_beta   90.00
_cell.angle_gamma   90.00
#
_symmetry.space_group_name_H-M   'P 1'
#
loop_
_entity.id
_entity.type
_entity.pdbx_description
1 polymer ?
#
loop_
_entity_poly.entity_id
_entity_poly.type
_entity_poly.pdbx_seq_one_letter_code
_entity_poly.pdbx_strand_id
1 'polypeptide(L)'
;MNIHSIYDLFFRLFRPGRLALFYREFGVGGETRVLDVGGGLAFWEMARRQGLAVPNVTVVNLSSPPPELPRGLTWVVGDACSLPFADRSFDVAFSNSVVEHLGGAGKQAKFAREIQRVARGYFVQTPHRSFPVEPHLMTPLLHWLPLAVRKVLLRNFTVWGLITRPSPAECANYLLNIRLFNRRELEALLPASDVRVERFLLWPKSLLALWGGTKARPHGR
;
A
#
# COMPACT_ATOMS: atom_id res chain seq x y z
N MET A 1 23.93 -10.04 1.83
CA MET A 1 22.48 -10.27 1.92
C MET A 1 21.81 -9.01 1.39
N ASN A 2 20.96 -9.12 0.38
CA ASN A 2 20.29 -7.95 -0.21
C ASN A 2 19.03 -7.67 0.60
N ILE A 3 18.76 -6.39 0.95
CA ILE A 3 17.57 -6.00 1.71
C ILE A 3 16.27 -6.40 1.02
N HIS A 4 16.27 -6.44 -0.30
CA HIS A 4 15.12 -6.87 -1.11
C HIS A 4 14.74 -8.34 -0.82
N SER A 5 15.70 -9.23 -0.56
CA SER A 5 15.40 -10.62 -0.19
C SER A 5 14.68 -10.74 1.16
N ILE A 6 14.98 -9.85 2.10
CA ILE A 6 14.30 -9.78 3.40
C ILE A 6 12.87 -9.25 3.21
N TYR A 7 12.70 -8.20 2.40
CA TYR A 7 11.38 -7.69 2.06
C TYR A 7 10.53 -8.74 1.33
N ASP A 8 11.12 -9.47 0.38
CA ASP A 8 10.42 -10.52 -0.36
C ASP A 8 9.92 -11.65 0.54
N LEU A 9 10.72 -12.08 1.52
CA LEU A 9 10.29 -13.08 2.49
C LEU A 9 9.10 -12.58 3.32
N PHE A 10 9.18 -11.33 3.80
CA PHE A 10 8.11 -10.71 4.58
C PHE A 10 6.83 -10.53 3.74
N PHE A 11 6.97 -10.14 2.47
CA PHE A 11 5.86 -9.96 1.56
C PHE A 11 5.19 -11.28 1.17
N ARG A 12 5.96 -12.35 0.98
CA ARG A 12 5.43 -13.69 0.67
C ARG A 12 4.52 -14.22 1.77
N LEU A 13 4.75 -13.83 3.02
CA LEU A 13 3.94 -14.29 4.16
C LEU A 13 2.54 -13.65 4.19
N PHE A 14 2.41 -12.38 3.77
CA PHE A 14 1.16 -11.61 3.97
C PHE A 14 0.40 -11.28 2.69
N ARG A 15 1.09 -11.14 1.56
CA ARG A 15 0.45 -10.80 0.29
C ARG A 15 -0.60 -11.81 -0.18
N PRO A 16 -0.43 -13.14 -0.01
CA PRO A 16 -1.45 -14.12 -0.43
C PRO A 16 -2.80 -13.92 0.26
N GLY A 17 -2.79 -13.68 1.56
CA GLY A 17 -4.04 -13.42 2.31
C GLY A 17 -4.75 -12.13 1.88
N ARG A 18 -4.00 -11.09 1.55
CA ARG A 18 -4.56 -9.83 1.03
C ARG A 18 -5.12 -10.00 -0.37
N LEU A 19 -4.43 -10.77 -1.22
CA LEU A 19 -4.91 -11.09 -2.56
C LEU A 19 -6.25 -11.83 -2.48
N ALA A 20 -6.33 -12.90 -1.70
CA ALA A 20 -7.56 -13.65 -1.50
C ALA A 20 -8.69 -12.78 -0.93
N LEU A 21 -8.38 -11.90 0.03
CA LEU A 21 -9.34 -10.95 0.58
C LEU A 21 -9.85 -9.99 -0.49
N PHE A 22 -8.97 -9.40 -1.29
CA PHE A 22 -9.30 -8.46 -2.36
C PHE A 22 -10.24 -9.10 -3.39
N TYR A 23 -9.89 -10.29 -3.89
CA TYR A 23 -10.72 -11.03 -4.84
C TYR A 23 -12.10 -11.36 -4.27
N ARG A 24 -12.16 -11.80 -3.03
CA ARG A 24 -13.42 -12.17 -2.37
C ARG A 24 -14.33 -10.97 -2.12
N GLU A 25 -13.78 -9.87 -1.61
CA GLU A 25 -14.57 -8.70 -1.22
C GLU A 25 -15.11 -7.93 -2.42
N PHE A 26 -14.39 -7.93 -3.54
CA PHE A 26 -14.76 -7.18 -4.74
C PHE A 26 -15.27 -8.06 -5.88
N GLY A 27 -15.31 -9.38 -5.73
CA GLY A 27 -15.74 -10.29 -6.79
C GLY A 27 -14.89 -10.16 -8.05
N VAL A 28 -13.56 -10.01 -7.88
CA VAL A 28 -12.62 -9.72 -8.97
C VAL A 28 -12.58 -10.88 -9.97
N GLY A 29 -12.84 -10.58 -11.24
CA GLY A 29 -12.78 -11.52 -12.36
C GLY A 29 -12.05 -10.90 -13.55
N GLY A 30 -11.96 -11.62 -14.67
CA GLY A 30 -11.22 -11.20 -15.87
C GLY A 30 -11.65 -9.86 -16.45
N GLU A 31 -12.95 -9.55 -16.36
CA GLU A 31 -13.51 -8.29 -16.89
C GLU A 31 -13.44 -7.10 -15.90
N THR A 32 -13.05 -7.35 -14.65
CA THR A 32 -12.96 -6.28 -13.65
C THR A 32 -11.87 -5.29 -14.04
N ARG A 33 -12.20 -3.99 -14.08
CA ARG A 33 -11.24 -2.91 -14.32
C ARG A 33 -10.63 -2.46 -13.00
N VAL A 34 -9.38 -2.81 -12.79
CA VAL A 34 -8.64 -2.49 -11.56
C VAL A 34 -7.62 -1.39 -11.83
N LEU A 35 -7.64 -0.33 -11.02
CA LEU A 35 -6.55 0.64 -10.96
C LEU A 35 -5.63 0.27 -9.79
N ASP A 36 -4.39 -0.13 -10.08
CA ASP A 36 -3.36 -0.39 -9.05
C ASP A 36 -2.52 0.87 -8.85
N VAL A 37 -2.79 1.57 -7.75
CA VAL A 37 -2.18 2.88 -7.45
C VAL A 37 -0.89 2.70 -6.66
N GLY A 38 0.24 3.06 -7.29
CA GLY A 38 1.59 2.93 -6.74
C GLY A 38 2.10 1.49 -6.71
N GLY A 39 1.39 0.57 -7.34
CA GLY A 39 1.71 -0.84 -7.38
C GLY A 39 2.78 -1.22 -8.41
N GLY A 40 2.90 -2.52 -8.62
CA GLY A 40 3.84 -3.12 -9.57
C GLY A 40 3.42 -4.54 -9.95
N LEU A 41 4.25 -5.22 -10.72
CA LEU A 41 3.89 -6.52 -11.31
C LEU A 41 3.72 -7.65 -10.29
N ALA A 42 4.49 -7.63 -9.21
CA ALA A 42 4.63 -8.77 -8.28
C ALA A 42 3.30 -9.27 -7.67
N PHE A 43 2.34 -8.37 -7.42
CA PHE A 43 1.04 -8.74 -6.88
C PHE A 43 0.19 -9.49 -7.92
N TRP A 44 0.21 -9.05 -9.16
CA TRP A 44 -0.54 -9.63 -10.27
C TRP A 44 0.10 -10.91 -10.81
N GLU A 45 1.41 -11.01 -10.77
CA GLU A 45 2.13 -12.27 -11.02
C GLU A 45 1.79 -13.34 -9.99
N MET A 46 1.66 -12.94 -8.72
CA MET A 46 1.22 -13.86 -7.67
C MET A 46 -0.22 -14.34 -7.91
N ALA A 47 -1.15 -13.46 -8.33
CA ALA A 47 -2.50 -13.84 -8.72
C ALA A 47 -2.48 -14.92 -9.83
N ARG A 48 -1.69 -14.68 -10.87
CA ARG A 48 -1.52 -15.63 -11.98
C ARG A 48 -0.96 -16.98 -11.52
N ARG A 49 0.08 -16.97 -10.67
CA ARG A 49 0.67 -18.19 -10.11
C ARG A 49 -0.30 -18.99 -9.23
N GLN A 50 -1.27 -18.33 -8.62
CA GLN A 50 -2.32 -18.96 -7.83
C GLN A 50 -3.52 -19.41 -8.68
N GLY A 51 -3.47 -19.28 -10.00
CA GLY A 51 -4.56 -19.65 -10.91
C GLY A 51 -5.78 -18.72 -10.82
N LEU A 52 -5.64 -17.54 -10.24
CA LEU A 52 -6.71 -16.55 -10.20
C LEU A 52 -6.85 -15.85 -11.55
N ALA A 53 -8.08 -15.49 -11.93
CA ALA A 53 -8.33 -14.68 -13.11
C ALA A 53 -7.63 -13.33 -12.97
N VAL A 54 -6.73 -12.98 -13.88
CA VAL A 54 -6.09 -11.65 -13.88
C VAL A 54 -7.07 -10.65 -14.48
N PRO A 55 -7.48 -9.61 -13.73
CA PRO A 55 -8.39 -8.59 -14.22
C PRO A 55 -7.71 -7.66 -15.25
N ASN A 56 -8.48 -6.75 -15.84
CA ASN A 56 -7.94 -5.66 -16.63
C ASN A 56 -7.27 -4.62 -15.70
N VAL A 57 -5.95 -4.72 -15.53
CA VAL A 57 -5.19 -3.91 -14.57
C VAL A 57 -4.53 -2.71 -15.27
N THR A 58 -4.80 -1.52 -14.76
CA THR A 58 -3.99 -0.33 -15.05
C THR A 58 -3.17 -0.01 -13.80
N VAL A 59 -1.84 -0.12 -13.93
CA VAL A 59 -0.91 0.30 -12.87
C VAL A 59 -0.57 1.77 -13.08
N VAL A 60 -0.71 2.60 -12.05
CA VAL A 60 -0.18 3.97 -12.05
C VAL A 60 0.95 4.07 -11.04
N ASN A 61 2.11 4.52 -11.50
CA ASN A 61 3.31 4.64 -10.67
C ASN A 61 4.15 5.84 -11.13
N LEU A 62 4.98 6.39 -10.24
CA LEU A 62 5.93 7.45 -10.59
C LEU A 62 7.12 6.93 -11.44
N SER A 63 7.43 5.65 -11.33
CA SER A 63 8.49 5.00 -12.11
C SER A 63 8.02 4.63 -13.51
N SER A 64 8.97 4.54 -14.45
CA SER A 64 8.74 3.98 -15.78
C SER A 64 8.32 2.51 -15.70
N PRO A 65 7.58 2.00 -16.71
CA PRO A 65 7.23 0.59 -16.79
C PRO A 65 8.48 -0.29 -16.90
N PRO A 66 8.41 -1.56 -16.47
CA PRO A 66 9.42 -2.54 -16.83
C PRO A 66 9.45 -2.76 -18.35
N PRO A 67 10.56 -3.32 -18.89
CA PRO A 67 10.72 -3.52 -20.34
C PRO A 67 9.61 -4.33 -20.99
N GLU A 68 9.06 -5.28 -20.25
CA GLU A 68 7.96 -6.14 -20.71
C GLU A 68 6.80 -6.10 -19.73
N LEU A 69 5.61 -5.86 -20.27
CA LEU A 69 4.36 -5.91 -19.51
C LEU A 69 3.61 -7.23 -19.79
N PRO A 70 3.17 -7.95 -18.78
CA PRO A 70 2.30 -9.11 -18.96
C PRO A 70 0.98 -8.72 -19.66
N ARG A 71 0.41 -9.65 -20.42
CA ARG A 71 -0.91 -9.46 -21.06
C ARG A 71 -1.96 -9.07 -20.01
N GLY A 72 -2.81 -8.10 -20.34
CA GLY A 72 -3.87 -7.60 -19.46
C GLY A 72 -3.42 -6.54 -18.47
N LEU A 73 -2.14 -6.13 -18.48
CA LEU A 73 -1.64 -5.00 -17.71
C LEU A 73 -1.31 -3.81 -18.60
N THR A 74 -1.75 -2.64 -18.16
CA THR A 74 -1.39 -1.33 -18.72
C THR A 74 -0.60 -0.56 -17.67
N TRP A 75 0.40 0.23 -18.11
CA TRP A 75 1.19 1.05 -17.19
C TRP A 75 1.09 2.52 -17.56
N VAL A 76 0.81 3.36 -16.56
CA VAL A 76 0.73 4.81 -16.71
C VAL A 76 1.70 5.44 -15.71
N VAL A 77 2.61 6.28 -16.20
CA VAL A 77 3.45 7.10 -15.32
C VAL A 77 2.64 8.28 -14.82
N GLY A 78 2.41 8.36 -13.50
CA GLY A 78 1.55 9.37 -12.92
C GLY A 78 1.64 9.47 -11.40
N ASP A 79 1.15 10.60 -10.87
CA ASP A 79 1.09 10.87 -9.43
C ASP A 79 -0.24 10.38 -8.86
N ALA A 80 -0.18 9.57 -7.82
CA ALA A 80 -1.35 9.09 -7.07
C ALA A 80 -2.22 10.22 -6.46
N CYS A 81 -1.67 11.42 -6.35
CA CYS A 81 -2.38 12.62 -5.88
C CYS A 81 -3.08 13.41 -6.99
N SER A 82 -2.92 13.01 -8.28
CA SER A 82 -3.52 13.64 -9.45
C SER A 82 -3.63 12.61 -10.57
N LEU A 83 -4.63 11.74 -10.49
CA LEU A 83 -4.79 10.60 -11.40
C LEU A 83 -5.36 11.05 -12.75
N PRO A 84 -4.73 10.69 -13.90
CA PRO A 84 -5.14 11.14 -15.24
C PRO A 84 -6.30 10.31 -15.79
N PHE A 85 -7.31 10.03 -14.98
CA PHE A 85 -8.46 9.21 -15.36
C PHE A 85 -9.77 9.93 -15.08
N ALA A 86 -10.80 9.61 -15.86
CA ALA A 86 -12.16 10.12 -15.65
C ALA A 86 -12.76 9.55 -14.35
N ASP A 87 -13.79 10.22 -13.83
CA ASP A 87 -14.53 9.77 -12.66
C ASP A 87 -15.15 8.39 -12.92
N ARG A 88 -15.06 7.49 -11.93
CA ARG A 88 -15.65 6.15 -11.95
C ARG A 88 -15.25 5.30 -13.17
N SER A 89 -14.08 5.56 -13.75
CA SER A 89 -13.56 4.80 -14.89
C SER A 89 -13.10 3.37 -14.52
N PHE A 90 -12.89 3.11 -13.23
CA PHE A 90 -12.53 1.80 -12.72
C PHE A 90 -13.61 1.22 -11.80
N ASP A 91 -13.68 -0.10 -11.74
CA ASP A 91 -14.59 -0.79 -10.84
C ASP A 91 -14.02 -0.79 -9.41
N VAL A 92 -12.68 -0.91 -9.27
CA VAL A 92 -11.99 -0.84 -7.99
C VAL A 92 -10.60 -0.22 -8.11
N ALA A 93 -10.23 0.66 -7.18
CA ALA A 93 -8.87 1.11 -6.95
C ALA A 93 -8.21 0.23 -5.87
N PHE A 94 -7.07 -0.35 -6.21
CA PHE A 94 -6.23 -1.13 -5.30
C PHE A 94 -4.96 -0.35 -4.98
N SER A 95 -4.60 -0.26 -3.70
CA SER A 95 -3.35 0.38 -3.28
C SER A 95 -2.78 -0.35 -2.08
N ASN A 96 -1.53 -0.80 -2.18
CA ASN A 96 -0.89 -1.59 -1.15
C ASN A 96 0.46 -1.00 -0.75
N SER A 97 0.55 -0.46 0.46
CA SER A 97 1.73 0.21 1.02
C SER A 97 2.20 1.42 0.18
N VAL A 98 1.33 2.39 -0.02
CA VAL A 98 1.59 3.60 -0.80
C VAL A 98 1.27 4.86 -0.01
N VAL A 99 0.10 4.92 0.62
CA VAL A 99 -0.40 6.14 1.27
C VAL A 99 0.54 6.66 2.36
N GLU A 100 1.29 5.80 3.02
CA GLU A 100 2.31 6.16 4.01
C GLU A 100 3.53 6.87 3.40
N HIS A 101 3.80 6.70 2.10
CA HIS A 101 4.93 7.30 1.38
C HIS A 101 4.62 8.66 0.75
N LEU A 102 3.39 9.11 0.78
CA LEU A 102 2.98 10.36 0.15
C LEU A 102 3.45 11.62 0.90
N GLY A 103 4.09 11.45 2.06
CA GLY A 103 4.54 12.57 2.89
C GLY A 103 3.42 13.15 3.75
N GLY A 104 3.21 14.46 3.68
CA GLY A 104 2.28 15.15 4.58
C GLY A 104 0.79 14.88 4.34
N ALA A 105 -0.03 15.21 5.36
CA ALA A 105 -1.47 14.99 5.36
C ALA A 105 -2.21 15.56 4.13
N GLY A 106 -1.72 16.65 3.56
CA GLY A 106 -2.30 17.25 2.34
C GLY A 106 -2.21 16.36 1.12
N LYS A 107 -1.08 15.67 0.90
CA LYS A 107 -0.94 14.71 -0.20
C LYS A 107 -1.77 13.45 0.05
N GLN A 108 -1.80 12.96 1.29
CA GLN A 108 -2.64 11.82 1.67
C GLN A 108 -4.13 12.12 1.44
N ALA A 109 -4.59 13.34 1.76
CA ALA A 109 -5.96 13.75 1.47
C ALA A 109 -6.25 13.88 -0.04
N LYS A 110 -5.27 14.33 -0.86
CA LYS A 110 -5.42 14.32 -2.33
C LYS A 110 -5.55 12.90 -2.87
N PHE A 111 -4.67 11.99 -2.45
CA PHE A 111 -4.76 10.57 -2.79
C PHE A 111 -6.12 9.97 -2.46
N ALA A 112 -6.63 10.21 -1.23
CA ALA A 112 -7.92 9.68 -0.81
C ALA A 112 -9.09 10.20 -1.68
N ARG A 113 -9.05 11.48 -2.08
CA ARG A 113 -10.04 12.05 -3.02
C ARG A 113 -9.94 11.42 -4.41
N GLU A 114 -8.73 11.24 -4.92
CA GLU A 114 -8.51 10.70 -6.26
C GLU A 114 -8.97 9.24 -6.38
N ILE A 115 -8.62 8.36 -5.44
CA ILE A 115 -9.08 6.97 -5.49
C ILE A 115 -10.61 6.86 -5.40
N GLN A 116 -11.26 7.73 -4.61
CA GLN A 116 -12.73 7.79 -4.50
C GLN A 116 -13.38 8.39 -5.75
N ARG A 117 -12.69 9.28 -6.45
CA ARG A 117 -13.17 9.88 -7.70
C ARG A 117 -13.13 8.90 -8.87
N VAL A 118 -11.98 8.23 -9.07
CA VAL A 118 -11.72 7.42 -10.27
C VAL A 118 -12.33 6.02 -10.21
N ALA A 119 -12.66 5.50 -9.04
CA ALA A 119 -13.15 4.13 -8.87
C ALA A 119 -14.50 4.06 -8.14
N ARG A 120 -15.26 2.99 -8.41
CA ARG A 120 -16.54 2.68 -7.76
C ARG A 120 -16.37 2.07 -6.38
N GLY A 121 -15.20 1.48 -6.12
CA GLY A 121 -14.80 0.93 -4.83
C GLY A 121 -13.29 1.04 -4.66
N TYR A 122 -12.79 0.83 -3.44
CA TYR A 122 -11.35 0.82 -3.20
C TYR A 122 -10.93 -0.17 -2.12
N PHE A 123 -9.70 -0.66 -2.27
CA PHE A 123 -8.97 -1.44 -1.28
C PHE A 123 -7.63 -0.73 -1.02
N VAL A 124 -7.47 -0.15 0.16
CA VAL A 124 -6.23 0.55 0.55
C VAL A 124 -5.62 -0.15 1.75
N GLN A 125 -4.37 -0.56 1.62
CA GLN A 125 -3.60 -1.14 2.71
C GLN A 125 -2.44 -0.23 3.07
N THR A 126 -2.17 -0.10 4.38
CA THR A 126 -1.00 0.59 4.93
C THR A 126 -0.51 -0.09 6.21
N PRO A 127 0.79 -0.03 6.55
CA PRO A 127 1.29 -0.56 7.81
C PRO A 127 0.67 0.15 9.02
N HIS A 128 0.44 -0.62 10.10
CA HIS A 128 -0.07 -0.07 11.34
C HIS A 128 1.06 0.51 12.20
N ARG A 129 0.89 1.75 12.70
CA ARG A 129 1.90 2.45 13.51
C ARG A 129 2.30 1.71 14.79
N SER A 130 1.41 0.92 15.37
CA SER A 130 1.70 0.15 16.59
C SER A 130 2.32 -1.23 16.33
N PHE A 131 2.65 -1.58 15.08
CA PHE A 131 3.38 -2.81 14.81
C PHE A 131 4.83 -2.65 15.29
N PRO A 132 5.37 -3.58 16.10
CA PRO A 132 6.67 -3.36 16.74
C PRO A 132 7.85 -3.30 15.77
N VAL A 133 7.72 -3.88 14.57
CA VAL A 133 8.78 -3.82 13.54
C VAL A 133 8.40 -2.79 12.49
N GLU A 134 9.26 -1.80 12.30
CA GLU A 134 9.08 -0.83 11.20
C GLU A 134 9.39 -1.53 9.87
N PRO A 135 8.40 -1.69 8.98
CA PRO A 135 8.54 -2.59 7.83
C PRO A 135 9.54 -2.10 6.76
N HIS A 136 9.75 -0.78 6.65
CA HIS A 136 10.68 -0.20 5.66
C HIS A 136 12.14 -0.27 6.12
N LEU A 137 12.38 -0.33 7.43
CA LEU A 137 13.71 -0.40 8.03
C LEU A 137 14.05 -1.79 8.54
N MET A 138 13.04 -2.70 8.58
CA MET A 138 13.13 -4.03 9.20
C MET A 138 13.72 -3.99 10.60
N THR A 139 13.40 -2.94 11.36
CA THR A 139 14.00 -2.65 12.65
C THR A 139 12.91 -2.52 13.72
N PRO A 140 13.06 -3.23 14.85
CA PRO A 140 12.08 -3.17 15.92
C PRO A 140 12.11 -1.82 16.63
N LEU A 141 10.92 -1.33 17.03
CA LEU A 141 10.66 -0.20 17.94
C LEU A 141 11.17 1.18 17.50
N LEU A 142 11.98 1.28 16.44
CA LEU A 142 12.63 2.54 16.06
C LEU A 142 11.62 3.67 15.82
N HIS A 143 10.51 3.41 15.15
CA HIS A 143 9.52 4.43 14.81
C HIS A 143 8.72 4.96 16.03
N TRP A 144 8.84 4.31 17.20
CA TRP A 144 8.27 4.79 18.45
C TRP A 144 9.21 5.76 19.21
N LEU A 145 10.48 5.83 18.81
CA LEU A 145 11.45 6.71 19.45
C LEU A 145 11.26 8.17 19.01
N PRO A 146 11.66 9.15 19.84
CA PRO A 146 11.70 10.56 19.47
C PRO A 146 12.50 10.80 18.20
N LEU A 147 12.11 11.80 17.40
CA LEU A 147 12.74 12.10 16.10
C LEU A 147 14.26 12.31 16.20
N ALA A 148 14.72 12.97 17.27
CA ALA A 148 16.15 13.20 17.49
C ALA A 148 16.94 11.87 17.61
N VAL A 149 16.39 10.91 18.35
CA VAL A 149 16.99 9.57 18.52
C VAL A 149 16.95 8.78 17.20
N ARG A 150 15.81 8.84 16.47
CA ARG A 150 15.70 8.19 15.16
C ARG A 150 16.74 8.70 14.16
N LYS A 151 17.01 10.01 14.13
CA LYS A 151 18.03 10.62 13.25
C LYS A 151 19.43 10.03 13.49
N VAL A 152 19.78 9.77 14.74
CA VAL A 152 21.08 9.19 15.11
C VAL A 152 21.15 7.70 14.77
N LEU A 153 20.07 6.95 15.07
CA LEU A 153 20.08 5.50 14.96
C LEU A 153 19.83 4.99 13.51
N LEU A 154 19.15 5.77 12.67
CA LEU A 154 18.63 5.32 11.38
C LEU A 154 19.71 4.69 10.49
N ARG A 155 20.86 5.34 10.35
CA ARG A 155 21.93 4.91 9.44
C ARG A 155 22.73 3.72 9.95
N ASN A 156 23.06 3.71 11.26
CA ASN A 156 24.06 2.81 11.81
C ASN A 156 23.46 1.67 12.65
N PHE A 157 22.17 1.77 13.03
CA PHE A 157 21.54 0.83 13.97
C PHE A 157 20.22 0.24 13.41
N THR A 158 19.94 0.40 12.13
CA THR A 158 18.82 -0.26 11.47
C THR A 158 19.30 -1.30 10.46
N VAL A 159 18.50 -2.34 10.20
CA VAL A 159 18.84 -3.33 9.17
C VAL A 159 18.98 -2.65 7.80
N TRP A 160 18.05 -1.76 7.48
CA TRP A 160 18.14 -0.93 6.27
C TRP A 160 19.42 -0.10 6.20
N GLY A 161 19.75 0.63 7.26
CA GLY A 161 20.93 1.50 7.31
C GLY A 161 22.25 0.73 7.19
N LEU A 162 22.33 -0.44 7.85
CA LEU A 162 23.54 -1.28 7.80
C LEU A 162 23.77 -1.91 6.42
N ILE A 163 22.70 -2.29 5.72
CA ILE A 163 22.78 -2.93 4.40
C ILE A 163 22.96 -1.88 3.29
N THR A 164 22.14 -0.81 3.29
CA THR A 164 22.09 0.16 2.18
C THR A 164 23.08 1.30 2.30
N ARG A 165 23.59 1.55 3.52
CA ARG A 165 24.52 2.65 3.81
C ARG A 165 24.03 4.01 3.31
N PRO A 166 22.79 4.43 3.63
CA PRO A 166 22.17 5.61 3.07
C PRO A 166 22.95 6.90 3.41
N SER A 167 22.88 7.87 2.51
CA SER A 167 23.36 9.23 2.75
C SER A 167 22.53 9.94 3.84
N PRO A 168 23.04 11.01 4.45
CA PRO A 168 22.25 11.84 5.37
C PRO A 168 20.97 12.40 4.73
N ALA A 169 21.00 12.72 3.43
CA ALA A 169 19.85 13.21 2.68
C ALA A 169 18.77 12.13 2.54
N GLU A 170 19.13 10.88 2.22
CA GLU A 170 18.21 9.75 2.14
C GLU A 170 17.58 9.45 3.51
N CYS A 171 18.38 9.52 4.60
CA CYS A 171 17.87 9.38 5.96
C CYS A 171 16.86 10.49 6.31
N ALA A 172 17.15 11.73 5.96
CA ALA A 172 16.23 12.86 6.16
C ALA A 172 14.95 12.69 5.35
N ASN A 173 15.06 12.31 4.08
CA ASN A 173 13.93 12.04 3.20
C ASN A 173 13.02 10.94 3.74
N TYR A 174 13.59 9.84 4.24
CA TYR A 174 12.84 8.78 4.91
C TYR A 174 12.02 9.32 6.09
N LEU A 175 12.67 10.05 7.00
CA LEU A 175 12.03 10.58 8.21
C LEU A 175 10.92 11.60 7.94
N LEU A 176 11.01 12.32 6.83
CA LEU A 176 10.04 13.36 6.44
C LEU A 176 8.85 12.78 5.65
N ASN A 177 9.08 11.73 4.86
CA ASN A 177 8.10 11.26 3.89
C ASN A 177 7.33 10.00 4.31
N ILE A 178 7.80 9.26 5.31
CA ILE A 178 7.08 8.07 5.81
C ILE A 178 6.20 8.45 7.00
N ARG A 179 4.88 8.29 6.84
CA ARG A 179 3.91 8.50 7.92
C ARG A 179 3.03 7.26 8.08
N LEU A 180 3.29 6.49 9.14
CA LEU A 180 2.46 5.34 9.51
C LEU A 180 1.15 5.78 10.15
N PHE A 181 0.11 4.98 9.96
CA PHE A 181 -1.25 5.26 10.42
C PHE A 181 -1.64 4.43 11.65
N ASN A 182 -2.49 4.99 12.48
CA ASN A 182 -3.38 4.22 13.34
C ASN A 182 -4.77 4.11 12.69
N ARG A 183 -5.66 3.30 13.30
CA ARG A 183 -7.00 3.05 12.78
C ARG A 183 -7.81 4.33 12.62
N ARG A 184 -7.83 5.20 13.66
CA ARG A 184 -8.60 6.45 13.65
C ARG A 184 -8.13 7.42 12.55
N GLU A 185 -6.82 7.49 12.32
CA GLU A 185 -6.26 8.34 11.26
C GLU A 185 -6.66 7.85 9.87
N LEU A 186 -6.70 6.53 9.64
CA LEU A 186 -7.14 5.97 8.36
C LEU A 186 -8.65 6.10 8.18
N GLU A 187 -9.45 5.92 9.23
CA GLU A 187 -10.90 6.17 9.22
C GLU A 187 -11.21 7.64 8.93
N ALA A 188 -10.44 8.57 9.49
CA ALA A 188 -10.60 10.01 9.19
C ALA A 188 -10.20 10.36 7.74
N LEU A 189 -9.22 9.66 7.17
CA LEU A 189 -8.79 9.84 5.78
C LEU A 189 -9.79 9.25 4.78
N LEU A 190 -10.39 8.11 5.11
CA LEU A 190 -11.30 7.33 4.29
C LEU A 190 -12.58 6.99 5.08
N PRO A 191 -13.45 7.99 5.38
CA PRO A 191 -14.52 7.84 6.37
C PRO A 191 -15.63 6.87 5.96
N ALA A 192 -15.80 6.61 4.65
CA ALA A 192 -16.82 5.66 4.15
C ALA A 192 -16.35 4.20 4.20
N SER A 193 -15.10 3.92 4.57
CA SER A 193 -14.53 2.57 4.51
C SER A 193 -14.82 1.73 5.75
N ASP A 194 -14.91 0.41 5.53
CA ASP A 194 -14.75 -0.61 6.58
C ASP A 194 -13.24 -0.79 6.83
N VAL A 195 -12.75 -0.24 7.95
CA VAL A 195 -11.32 -0.33 8.31
C VAL A 195 -11.09 -1.58 9.15
N ARG A 196 -10.41 -2.55 8.55
CA ARG A 196 -10.02 -3.81 9.19
C ARG A 196 -8.56 -3.79 9.61
N VAL A 197 -8.25 -4.51 10.68
CA VAL A 197 -6.89 -4.68 11.20
C VAL A 197 -6.37 -6.06 10.83
N GLU A 198 -5.33 -6.10 10.00
CA GLU A 198 -4.55 -7.31 9.76
C GLU A 198 -3.60 -7.52 10.94
N ARG A 199 -3.64 -8.69 11.57
CA ARG A 199 -2.81 -9.01 12.74
C ARG A 199 -1.71 -10.00 12.35
N PHE A 200 -0.58 -9.87 13.01
CA PHE A 200 0.47 -10.87 13.04
C PHE A 200 0.70 -11.28 14.49
N LEU A 201 0.41 -12.52 14.81
CA LEU A 201 0.26 -12.95 16.20
C LEU A 201 -0.77 -12.05 16.92
N LEU A 202 -0.38 -11.44 18.03
CA LEU A 202 -1.23 -10.52 18.79
C LEU A 202 -1.13 -9.06 18.35
N TRP A 203 -0.17 -8.72 17.48
CA TRP A 203 0.12 -7.33 17.11
C TRP A 203 -0.69 -6.87 15.89
N PRO A 204 -1.24 -5.64 15.91
CA PRO A 204 -1.84 -5.03 14.74
C PRO A 204 -0.74 -4.67 13.73
N LYS A 205 -0.69 -5.39 12.60
CA LYS A 205 0.37 -5.26 11.61
C LYS A 205 0.06 -4.26 10.51
N SER A 206 -1.16 -4.31 10.00
CA SER A 206 -1.58 -3.45 8.90
C SER A 206 -3.03 -3.03 9.05
N LEU A 207 -3.38 -1.95 8.40
CA LEU A 207 -4.74 -1.46 8.25
C LEU A 207 -5.19 -1.68 6.80
N LEU A 208 -6.44 -2.09 6.64
CA LEU A 208 -7.10 -2.33 5.37
C LEU A 208 -8.38 -1.49 5.33
N ALA A 209 -8.44 -0.48 4.48
CA ALA A 209 -9.66 0.32 4.25
C ALA A 209 -10.35 -0.17 2.98
N LEU A 210 -11.59 -0.68 3.11
CA LEU A 210 -12.39 -1.25 2.04
C LEU A 210 -13.71 -0.48 1.88
N TRP A 211 -14.08 -0.17 0.65
CA TRP A 211 -15.37 0.44 0.32
C TRP A 211 -15.88 -0.03 -1.05
N GLY A 212 -17.19 -0.18 -1.19
CA GLY A 212 -17.81 -0.55 -2.47
C GLY A 212 -17.68 -2.02 -2.88
N GLY A 213 -17.23 -2.91 -1.97
CA GLY A 213 -17.21 -4.35 -2.21
C GLY A 213 -18.62 -4.96 -2.33
N THR A 214 -18.72 -6.16 -2.91
CA THR A 214 -19.98 -6.90 -3.13
C THR A 214 -20.73 -7.21 -1.83
N LYS A 215 -20.05 -7.13 -0.68
CA LYS A 215 -20.63 -7.21 0.66
C LYS A 215 -20.75 -5.83 1.30
N ALA A 216 -21.24 -4.83 0.58
CA ALA A 216 -21.64 -3.57 1.21
C ALA A 216 -22.70 -3.91 2.28
N ARG A 217 -22.26 -3.97 3.55
CA ARG A 217 -23.19 -4.08 4.67
C ARG A 217 -24.01 -2.79 4.71
N PRO A 218 -25.35 -2.88 4.82
CA PRO A 218 -26.10 -1.69 5.16
C PRO A 218 -25.50 -1.15 6.47
N HIS A 219 -25.11 0.14 6.46
CA HIS A 219 -24.78 0.83 7.69
C HIS A 219 -26.01 0.73 8.59
N GLY A 220 -25.94 -0.11 9.59
CA GLY A 220 -26.90 -0.09 10.70
C GLY A 220 -26.87 1.31 11.31
N ARG A 221 -28.03 1.88 11.42
CA ARG A 221 -28.35 3.16 12.07
C ARG A 221 -27.82 3.19 13.50
#